data_ee7a1bb2578337069f1d410085a87232
#
_entry.id   ee7a1bb2578337069f1d410085a87232
#
_cell.length_a   1.000
_cell.length_b   1.000
_cell.length_c   1.000
_cell.angle_alpha   90.00
_cell.angle_beta   90.00
_cell.angle_gamma   90.00
#
_symmetry.space_group_name_H-M   'P 1'
#
loop_
_entity.id
_entity.type
_entity.pdbx_description
1 polymer ?
#
loop_
_entity_poly.entity_id
_entity_poly.type
_entity_poly.pdbx_seq_one_letter_code
_entity_poly.pdbx_strand_id
1 'polypeptide(L)'
;IALLLGINMVLGHSEILSEIGNDVCSLAFAFCSIMVLYLVGMADDLIGIRYRAKFVIQILCGVMLIAGGVYINNLYGVLGIHAVPLWLGYPLTILIVVFIINAINLIDGIDGLASGLCSIACLFYGLTFFMLHQYVYAMLAFATLGVLVPFFYYNVFGNAKHGRKIFMGDTGSLTIGMMLCFLSLKLTMCGLDDNTGNVHPMVLAFSPLLVPCCDVVRVYLHRVRNGKNPFLPDKNHIHHKLLALGIKQRNTMIIIVSVSTIFIPVSYTHLRAHETEADL
;
A
#
# COMPACT_ATOMS: atom_id res chain seq x y z
N ILE A 1 10.34 2.15 -17.05
CA ILE A 1 11.30 1.24 -16.38
C ILE A 1 12.33 0.72 -17.40
N ALA A 2 11.95 0.01 -18.47
CA ALA A 2 12.88 -0.52 -19.47
C ALA A 2 13.82 0.53 -20.08
N LEU A 3 13.32 1.73 -20.39
CA LEU A 3 14.12 2.84 -20.89
C LEU A 3 15.15 3.33 -19.86
N LEU A 4 14.70 3.49 -18.58
CA LEU A 4 15.58 3.90 -17.48
C LEU A 4 16.66 2.86 -17.20
N LEU A 5 16.32 1.56 -17.24
CA LEU A 5 17.28 0.47 -17.12
C LEU A 5 18.29 0.49 -18.28
N GLY A 6 17.83 0.72 -19.52
CA GLY A 6 18.69 0.86 -20.68
C GLY A 6 19.66 2.05 -20.57
N ILE A 7 19.18 3.20 -20.09
CA ILE A 7 20.02 4.38 -19.86
C ILE A 7 21.07 4.11 -18.77
N ASN A 8 20.67 3.50 -17.63
CA ASN A 8 21.62 3.15 -16.57
C ASN A 8 22.67 2.12 -17.02
N MET A 9 22.28 1.15 -17.85
CA MET A 9 23.22 0.19 -18.44
C MET A 9 24.27 0.90 -19.34
N VAL A 10 23.84 1.87 -20.13
CA VAL A 10 24.72 2.66 -20.98
C VAL A 10 25.65 3.58 -20.18
N LEU A 11 25.15 4.11 -19.06
CA LEU A 11 25.92 5.00 -18.15
C LEU A 11 26.85 4.24 -17.20
N GLY A 12 26.87 2.91 -17.23
CA GLY A 12 27.79 2.08 -16.44
C GLY A 12 27.43 1.97 -14.95
N HIS A 13 26.20 2.32 -14.56
CA HIS A 13 25.72 2.12 -13.18
C HIS A 13 25.39 0.64 -12.94
N SER A 14 26.37 -0.12 -12.43
CA SER A 14 26.24 -1.56 -12.16
C SER A 14 25.34 -1.88 -10.95
N GLU A 15 25.13 -0.92 -10.06
CA GLU A 15 24.35 -1.11 -8.81
C GLU A 15 22.92 -1.55 -9.08
N ILE A 16 22.19 -0.88 -9.98
CA ILE A 16 20.80 -1.23 -10.32
C ILE A 16 20.71 -2.61 -10.97
N LEU A 17 21.67 -2.99 -11.80
CA LEU A 17 21.69 -4.32 -12.42
C LEU A 17 21.95 -5.42 -11.40
N SER A 18 22.84 -5.18 -10.43
CA SER A 18 23.08 -6.13 -9.34
C SER A 18 21.87 -6.27 -8.41
N GLU A 19 21.19 -5.17 -8.12
CA GLU A 19 19.95 -5.15 -7.32
C GLU A 19 18.85 -5.96 -8.03
N ILE A 20 18.64 -5.75 -9.33
CA ILE A 20 17.69 -6.55 -10.10
C ILE A 20 18.08 -8.03 -10.10
N GLY A 21 19.37 -8.35 -10.29
CA GLY A 21 19.86 -9.73 -10.30
C GLY A 21 19.55 -10.47 -9.01
N ASN A 22 19.68 -9.81 -7.86
CA ASN A 22 19.39 -10.37 -6.55
C ASN A 22 17.88 -10.55 -6.28
N ASP A 23 17.06 -9.67 -6.85
CA ASP A 23 15.62 -9.59 -6.57
C ASP A 23 14.72 -10.03 -7.72
N VAL A 24 15.28 -10.62 -8.80
CA VAL A 24 14.50 -11.06 -9.99
C VAL A 24 13.28 -11.88 -9.61
N CYS A 25 13.45 -12.84 -8.69
CA CYS A 25 12.37 -13.74 -8.29
C CYS A 25 11.24 -12.95 -7.62
N SER A 26 11.55 -12.08 -6.66
CA SER A 26 10.56 -11.28 -5.94
C SER A 26 9.83 -10.30 -6.87
N LEU A 27 10.56 -9.66 -7.78
CA LEU A 27 9.99 -8.74 -8.78
C LEU A 27 9.08 -9.47 -9.78
N ALA A 28 9.49 -10.65 -10.25
CA ALA A 28 8.69 -11.45 -11.18
C ALA A 28 7.38 -11.92 -10.56
N PHE A 29 7.41 -12.47 -9.33
CA PHE A 29 6.19 -12.89 -8.64
C PHE A 29 5.29 -11.72 -8.25
N ALA A 30 5.87 -10.57 -7.86
CA ALA A 30 5.10 -9.35 -7.61
C ALA A 30 4.42 -8.86 -8.89
N PHE A 31 5.12 -8.81 -10.01
CA PHE A 31 4.56 -8.43 -11.31
C PHE A 31 3.43 -9.36 -11.73
N CYS A 32 3.62 -10.68 -11.63
CA CYS A 32 2.57 -11.66 -11.92
C CYS A 32 1.33 -11.45 -11.02
N SER A 33 1.54 -11.22 -9.72
CA SER A 33 0.44 -10.94 -8.77
C SER A 33 -0.33 -9.67 -9.12
N ILE A 34 0.37 -8.60 -9.50
CA ILE A 34 -0.23 -7.34 -9.95
C ILE A 34 -1.04 -7.56 -11.23
N MET A 35 -0.51 -8.32 -12.20
CA MET A 35 -1.21 -8.63 -13.45
C MET A 35 -2.47 -9.48 -13.21
N VAL A 36 -2.40 -10.47 -12.32
CA VAL A 36 -3.56 -11.28 -11.94
C VAL A 36 -4.65 -10.39 -11.33
N LEU A 37 -4.32 -9.51 -10.38
CA LEU A 37 -5.30 -8.62 -9.77
C LEU A 37 -5.82 -7.56 -10.73
N TYR A 38 -5.01 -7.08 -11.66
CA TYR A 38 -5.46 -6.20 -12.74
C TYR A 38 -6.54 -6.88 -13.59
N LEU A 39 -6.30 -8.12 -14.04
CA LEU A 39 -7.27 -8.88 -14.85
C LEU A 39 -8.55 -9.19 -14.06
N VAL A 40 -8.43 -9.54 -12.79
CA VAL A 40 -9.58 -9.80 -11.91
C VAL A 40 -10.36 -8.53 -11.64
N GLY A 41 -9.69 -7.40 -11.36
CA GLY A 41 -10.35 -6.11 -11.18
C GLY A 41 -11.09 -5.66 -12.43
N MET A 42 -10.47 -5.83 -13.62
CA MET A 42 -11.12 -5.54 -14.91
C MET A 42 -12.35 -6.43 -15.13
N ALA A 43 -12.26 -7.72 -14.83
CA ALA A 43 -13.41 -8.63 -14.92
C ALA A 43 -14.50 -8.25 -13.91
N ASP A 44 -14.12 -7.78 -12.72
CA ASP A 44 -15.08 -7.32 -11.72
C ASP A 44 -15.82 -6.05 -12.16
N ASP A 45 -15.10 -5.07 -12.70
CA ASP A 45 -15.68 -3.83 -13.20
C ASP A 45 -16.63 -4.08 -14.40
N LEU A 46 -16.38 -5.14 -15.20
CA LEU A 46 -17.19 -5.46 -16.40
C LEU A 46 -18.41 -6.36 -16.12
N ILE A 47 -18.25 -7.39 -15.30
CA ILE A 47 -19.26 -8.44 -15.12
C ILE A 47 -19.67 -8.67 -13.66
N GLY A 48 -18.95 -8.08 -12.69
CA GLY A 48 -19.16 -8.26 -11.27
C GLY A 48 -18.70 -9.65 -10.78
N ILE A 49 -17.66 -9.69 -9.97
CA ILE A 49 -17.14 -10.95 -9.39
C ILE A 49 -17.62 -11.11 -7.94
N ARG A 50 -17.99 -12.31 -7.56
CA ARG A 50 -18.37 -12.62 -6.18
C ARG A 50 -17.19 -12.34 -5.23
N TYR A 51 -17.46 -11.68 -4.11
CA TYR A 51 -16.42 -11.31 -3.11
C TYR A 51 -15.55 -12.50 -2.68
N ARG A 52 -16.12 -13.73 -2.58
CA ARG A 52 -15.37 -14.96 -2.22
C ARG A 52 -14.29 -15.29 -3.25
N ALA A 53 -14.55 -15.11 -4.54
CA ALA A 53 -13.58 -15.35 -5.59
C ALA A 53 -12.43 -14.33 -5.51
N LYS A 54 -12.74 -13.04 -5.26
CA LYS A 54 -11.73 -12.02 -5.02
C LYS A 54 -10.80 -12.38 -3.86
N PHE A 55 -11.35 -12.84 -2.73
CA PHE A 55 -10.54 -13.27 -1.58
C PHE A 55 -9.61 -14.45 -1.92
N VAL A 56 -10.10 -15.45 -2.63
CA VAL A 56 -9.28 -16.62 -3.04
C VAL A 56 -8.11 -16.17 -3.91
N ILE A 57 -8.34 -15.25 -4.85
CA ILE A 57 -7.30 -14.74 -5.75
C ILE A 57 -6.29 -13.87 -4.98
N GLN A 58 -6.74 -13.04 -4.05
CA GLN A 58 -5.85 -12.26 -3.19
C GLN A 58 -4.96 -13.16 -2.32
N ILE A 59 -5.50 -14.27 -1.79
CA ILE A 59 -4.73 -15.29 -1.07
C ILE A 59 -3.68 -15.90 -2.00
N LEU A 60 -4.05 -16.27 -3.23
CA LEU A 60 -3.12 -16.79 -4.22
C LEU A 60 -1.98 -15.79 -4.51
N CYS A 61 -2.29 -14.50 -4.66
CA CYS A 61 -1.30 -13.45 -4.83
C CYS A 61 -0.35 -13.36 -3.61
N GLY A 62 -0.88 -13.51 -2.40
CA GLY A 62 -0.05 -13.61 -1.19
C GLY A 62 0.90 -14.81 -1.19
N VAL A 63 0.41 -15.98 -1.64
CA VAL A 63 1.25 -17.18 -1.82
C VAL A 63 2.32 -16.95 -2.89
N MET A 64 1.99 -16.25 -3.98
CA MET A 64 2.96 -15.90 -5.02
C MET A 64 4.07 -14.98 -4.49
N LEU A 65 3.75 -13.99 -3.65
CA LEU A 65 4.77 -13.17 -3.01
C LEU A 65 5.69 -13.99 -2.12
N ILE A 66 5.14 -14.92 -1.32
CA ILE A 66 5.94 -15.82 -0.47
C ILE A 66 6.85 -16.69 -1.34
N ALA A 67 6.35 -17.23 -2.45
CA ALA A 67 7.16 -17.99 -3.42
C ALA A 67 8.28 -17.14 -4.04
N GLY A 68 8.06 -15.82 -4.20
CA GLY A 68 9.07 -14.84 -4.58
C GLY A 68 10.03 -14.44 -3.46
N GLY A 69 9.93 -15.04 -2.27
CA GLY A 69 10.77 -14.72 -1.12
C GLY A 69 10.33 -13.47 -0.34
N VAL A 70 9.13 -12.93 -0.62
CA VAL A 70 8.60 -11.74 0.07
C VAL A 70 7.63 -12.16 1.16
N TYR A 71 8.09 -12.14 2.40
CA TYR A 71 7.29 -12.50 3.58
C TYR A 71 7.84 -11.87 4.87
N ILE A 72 7.00 -11.79 5.88
CA ILE A 72 7.38 -11.26 7.20
C ILE A 72 8.12 -12.33 7.98
N ASN A 73 9.40 -12.10 8.20
CA ASN A 73 10.29 -12.94 9.01
C ASN A 73 10.71 -12.30 10.32
N ASN A 74 10.49 -10.99 10.49
CA ASN A 74 10.85 -10.25 11.68
C ASN A 74 9.78 -9.19 11.98
N LEU A 75 9.41 -9.03 13.25
CA LEU A 75 8.51 -7.96 13.72
C LEU A 75 9.29 -6.84 14.42
N TYR A 76 10.62 -6.93 14.48
CA TYR A 76 11.51 -5.89 15.02
C TYR A 76 11.12 -5.42 16.43
N GLY A 77 10.66 -6.31 17.29
CA GLY A 77 10.25 -5.97 18.66
C GLY A 77 8.80 -5.49 18.81
N VAL A 78 8.02 -5.40 17.75
CA VAL A 78 6.57 -5.13 17.86
C VAL A 78 5.94 -6.24 18.69
N LEU A 79 5.21 -5.87 19.75
CA LEU A 79 4.66 -6.79 20.76
C LEU A 79 5.73 -7.66 21.48
N GLY A 80 6.99 -7.22 21.51
CA GLY A 80 8.10 -8.00 22.09
C GLY A 80 8.56 -9.18 21.22
N ILE A 81 8.10 -9.29 19.97
CA ILE A 81 8.44 -10.37 19.04
C ILE A 81 9.46 -9.85 18.04
N HIS A 82 10.63 -10.49 17.95
CA HIS A 82 11.64 -10.23 16.93
C HIS A 82 11.50 -11.20 15.77
N ALA A 83 12.09 -12.36 15.85
CA ALA A 83 12.02 -13.34 14.77
C ALA A 83 10.66 -14.05 14.72
N VAL A 84 10.10 -14.16 13.53
CA VAL A 84 8.83 -14.86 13.28
C VAL A 84 9.12 -16.19 12.58
N PRO A 85 8.74 -17.34 13.15
CA PRO A 85 8.91 -18.63 12.49
C PRO A 85 8.09 -18.71 11.20
N LEU A 86 8.58 -19.45 10.22
CA LEU A 86 7.95 -19.52 8.87
C LEU A 86 6.49 -19.94 8.90
N TRP A 87 6.11 -20.89 9.78
CA TRP A 87 4.74 -21.36 9.92
C TRP A 87 3.75 -20.25 10.36
N LEU A 88 4.23 -19.19 11.01
CA LEU A 88 3.45 -18.00 11.38
C LEU A 88 3.65 -16.87 10.37
N GLY A 89 4.86 -16.68 9.86
CA GLY A 89 5.20 -15.60 8.93
C GLY A 89 4.44 -15.70 7.61
N TYR A 90 4.27 -16.90 7.06
CA TYR A 90 3.53 -17.10 5.82
C TYR A 90 2.04 -16.77 5.94
N PRO A 91 1.28 -17.32 6.90
CA PRO A 91 -0.12 -16.90 7.10
C PRO A 91 -0.28 -15.41 7.41
N LEU A 92 0.64 -14.84 8.21
CA LEU A 92 0.63 -13.41 8.53
C LEU A 92 0.84 -12.55 7.26
N THR A 93 1.75 -12.94 6.40
CA THR A 93 1.98 -12.25 5.11
C THR A 93 0.73 -12.29 4.24
N ILE A 94 0.11 -13.47 4.07
CA ILE A 94 -1.14 -13.61 3.31
C ILE A 94 -2.24 -12.73 3.89
N LEU A 95 -2.39 -12.73 5.22
CA LEU A 95 -3.39 -11.90 5.91
C LEU A 95 -3.16 -10.41 5.62
N ILE A 96 -1.92 -9.94 5.70
CA ILE A 96 -1.55 -8.55 5.42
C ILE A 96 -1.79 -8.20 3.95
N VAL A 97 -1.45 -9.07 3.01
CA VAL A 97 -1.73 -8.87 1.58
C VAL A 97 -3.22 -8.68 1.34
N VAL A 98 -4.04 -9.62 1.80
CA VAL A 98 -5.50 -9.55 1.67
C VAL A 98 -6.04 -8.29 2.36
N PHE A 99 -5.55 -7.96 3.55
CA PHE A 99 -6.01 -6.81 4.32
C PHE A 99 -5.72 -5.49 3.63
N ILE A 100 -4.48 -5.26 3.17
CA ILE A 100 -4.09 -4.00 2.51
C ILE A 100 -4.83 -3.81 1.19
N ILE A 101 -4.90 -4.85 0.35
CA ILE A 101 -5.62 -4.77 -0.93
C ILE A 101 -7.08 -4.35 -0.70
N ASN A 102 -7.75 -4.99 0.26
CA ASN A 102 -9.13 -4.63 0.58
C ASN A 102 -9.25 -3.26 1.25
N ALA A 103 -8.26 -2.83 2.07
CA ALA A 103 -8.27 -1.51 2.67
C ALA A 103 -8.21 -0.39 1.62
N ILE A 104 -7.36 -0.55 0.60
CA ILE A 104 -7.28 0.40 -0.53
C ILE A 104 -8.54 0.36 -1.39
N ASN A 105 -9.11 -0.82 -1.63
CA ASN A 105 -10.36 -0.94 -2.39
C ASN A 105 -11.55 -0.30 -1.65
N LEU A 106 -11.67 -0.52 -0.33
CA LEU A 106 -12.79 0.01 0.47
C LEU A 106 -12.71 1.51 0.73
N ILE A 107 -11.51 2.12 0.69
CA ILE A 107 -11.35 3.57 0.86
C ILE A 107 -11.69 4.34 -0.42
N ASP A 108 -11.77 3.69 -1.58
CA ASP A 108 -12.13 4.28 -2.88
C ASP A 108 -13.64 4.57 -2.99
N GLY A 109 -14.18 5.30 -2.02
CA GLY A 109 -15.60 5.65 -1.95
C GLY A 109 -15.94 7.06 -2.41
N ILE A 110 -14.95 7.94 -2.57
CA ILE A 110 -15.12 9.33 -3.04
C ILE A 110 -13.96 9.75 -3.94
N ASP A 111 -14.26 10.63 -4.91
CA ASP A 111 -13.28 11.14 -5.87
C ASP A 111 -12.02 11.68 -5.19
N GLY A 112 -10.86 11.23 -5.64
CA GLY A 112 -9.55 11.67 -5.19
C GLY A 112 -9.07 11.07 -3.87
N LEU A 113 -9.90 10.35 -3.11
CA LEU A 113 -9.49 9.86 -1.79
C LEU A 113 -8.45 8.74 -1.90
N ALA A 114 -8.79 7.65 -2.59
CA ALA A 114 -7.85 6.54 -2.76
C ALA A 114 -6.62 6.97 -3.55
N SER A 115 -6.79 7.66 -4.68
CA SER A 115 -5.66 8.12 -5.49
C SER A 115 -4.76 9.12 -4.76
N GLY A 116 -5.32 10.00 -3.93
CA GLY A 116 -4.55 10.93 -3.08
C GLY A 116 -3.73 10.21 -2.02
N LEU A 117 -4.36 9.30 -1.27
CA LEU A 117 -3.68 8.49 -0.24
C LEU A 117 -2.58 7.61 -0.85
N CYS A 118 -2.87 6.95 -1.97
CA CYS A 118 -1.89 6.11 -2.68
C CYS A 118 -0.74 6.94 -3.27
N SER A 119 -1.00 8.17 -3.75
CA SER A 119 0.05 9.08 -4.24
C SER A 119 1.03 9.47 -3.13
N ILE A 120 0.52 9.81 -1.94
CA ILE A 120 1.36 10.13 -0.78
C ILE A 120 2.16 8.91 -0.34
N ALA A 121 1.54 7.73 -0.31
CA ALA A 121 2.24 6.48 0.01
C ALA A 121 3.36 6.18 -1.00
N CYS A 122 3.10 6.33 -2.30
CA CYS A 122 4.11 6.14 -3.34
C CYS A 122 5.24 7.16 -3.24
N LEU A 123 4.95 8.43 -2.95
CA LEU A 123 5.97 9.45 -2.72
C LEU A 123 6.85 9.09 -1.52
N PHE A 124 6.24 8.68 -0.43
CA PHE A 124 6.96 8.26 0.78
C PHE A 124 7.86 7.05 0.50
N TYR A 125 7.32 5.97 -0.09
CA TYR A 125 8.13 4.79 -0.43
C TYR A 125 9.24 5.12 -1.41
N GLY A 126 8.95 5.94 -2.44
CA GLY A 126 9.95 6.36 -3.42
C GLY A 126 11.13 7.08 -2.78
N LEU A 127 10.86 8.05 -1.90
CA LEU A 127 11.91 8.77 -1.17
C LEU A 127 12.65 7.86 -0.19
N THR A 128 11.95 7.01 0.56
CA THR A 128 12.57 6.10 1.53
C THR A 128 13.48 5.09 0.84
N PHE A 129 13.01 4.41 -0.21
CA PHE A 129 13.83 3.48 -0.97
C PHE A 129 15.02 4.18 -1.66
N PHE A 130 14.83 5.40 -2.14
CA PHE A 130 15.93 6.18 -2.71
C PHE A 130 17.01 6.47 -1.67
N MET A 131 16.63 6.85 -0.44
CA MET A 131 17.56 7.08 0.67
C MET A 131 18.27 5.80 1.13
N LEU A 132 17.61 4.65 1.00
CA LEU A 132 18.17 3.32 1.32
C LEU A 132 19.00 2.73 0.16
N HIS A 133 19.26 3.49 -0.91
CA HIS A 133 19.95 3.04 -2.13
C HIS A 133 19.28 1.84 -2.83
N GLN A 134 17.99 1.60 -2.55
CA GLN A 134 17.16 0.57 -3.18
C GLN A 134 16.46 1.14 -4.42
N TYR A 135 17.22 1.38 -5.46
CA TYR A 135 16.80 2.17 -6.63
C TYR A 135 15.67 1.53 -7.44
N VAL A 136 15.62 0.21 -7.51
CA VAL A 136 14.57 -0.52 -8.26
C VAL A 136 13.20 -0.29 -7.63
N TYR A 137 13.10 -0.37 -6.30
CA TYR A 137 11.86 -0.13 -5.58
C TYR A 137 11.50 1.35 -5.57
N ALA A 138 12.47 2.25 -5.47
CA ALA A 138 12.26 3.69 -5.65
C ALA A 138 11.66 4.00 -7.04
N MET A 139 12.20 3.41 -8.11
CA MET A 139 11.67 3.56 -9.46
C MET A 139 10.24 3.02 -9.61
N LEU A 140 9.92 1.88 -9.00
CA LEU A 140 8.56 1.33 -9.01
C LEU A 140 7.56 2.28 -8.31
N ALA A 141 7.94 2.81 -7.15
CA ALA A 141 7.12 3.75 -6.40
C ALA A 141 6.91 5.06 -7.18
N PHE A 142 7.97 5.66 -7.73
CA PHE A 142 7.86 6.89 -8.52
C PHE A 142 7.15 6.69 -9.85
N ALA A 143 7.30 5.53 -10.51
CA ALA A 143 6.55 5.20 -11.71
C ALA A 143 5.04 5.09 -11.42
N THR A 144 4.68 4.46 -10.30
CA THR A 144 3.28 4.38 -9.84
C THR A 144 2.74 5.77 -9.51
N LEU A 145 3.51 6.61 -8.82
CA LEU A 145 3.17 8.01 -8.54
C LEU A 145 2.93 8.79 -9.84
N GLY A 146 3.81 8.60 -10.85
CA GLY A 146 3.68 9.25 -12.15
C GLY A 146 2.39 8.91 -12.90
N VAL A 147 1.80 7.75 -12.64
CA VAL A 147 0.47 7.36 -13.15
C VAL A 147 -0.65 7.94 -12.27
N LEU A 148 -0.47 7.93 -10.95
CA LEU A 148 -1.50 8.37 -10.00
C LEU A 148 -1.76 9.89 -10.05
N VAL A 149 -0.74 10.71 -10.31
CA VAL A 149 -0.87 12.18 -10.37
C VAL A 149 -1.83 12.64 -11.48
N PRO A 150 -1.64 12.27 -12.77
CA PRO A 150 -2.61 12.62 -13.81
C PRO A 150 -3.97 11.94 -13.58
N PHE A 151 -4.00 10.70 -13.07
CA PHE A 151 -5.24 10.05 -12.70
C PHE A 151 -6.02 10.88 -11.66
N PHE A 152 -5.37 11.30 -10.57
CA PHE A 152 -5.96 12.14 -9.53
C PHE A 152 -6.55 13.43 -10.13
N TYR A 153 -5.82 14.07 -11.05
CA TYR A 153 -6.30 15.28 -11.70
C TYR A 153 -7.62 15.04 -12.46
N TYR A 154 -7.70 14.00 -13.29
CA TYR A 154 -8.92 13.70 -14.04
C TYR A 154 -10.05 13.14 -13.17
N ASN A 155 -9.73 12.44 -12.09
CA ASN A 155 -10.72 11.92 -11.14
C ASN A 155 -11.39 13.04 -10.33
N VAL A 156 -10.60 14.03 -9.84
CA VAL A 156 -11.11 15.14 -9.00
C VAL A 156 -11.67 16.31 -9.82
N PHE A 157 -10.96 16.70 -10.88
CA PHE A 157 -11.26 17.90 -11.65
C PHE A 157 -11.86 17.59 -13.03
N GLY A 158 -11.91 16.33 -13.41
CA GLY A 158 -12.48 15.90 -14.69
C GLY A 158 -13.97 16.27 -14.81
N ASN A 159 -14.37 16.71 -15.99
CA ASN A 159 -15.75 17.06 -16.26
C ASN A 159 -16.49 15.88 -16.91
N ALA A 160 -17.45 15.29 -16.18
CA ALA A 160 -18.25 14.17 -16.66
C ALA A 160 -19.06 14.49 -17.94
N LYS A 161 -19.53 15.74 -18.08
CA LYS A 161 -20.31 16.17 -19.26
C LYS A 161 -19.48 16.16 -20.55
N HIS A 162 -18.15 16.29 -20.44
CA HIS A 162 -17.22 16.25 -21.57
C HIS A 162 -16.48 14.92 -21.68
N GLY A 163 -16.89 13.88 -20.96
CA GLY A 163 -16.26 12.56 -20.98
C GLY A 163 -14.82 12.54 -20.44
N ARG A 164 -14.43 13.55 -19.63
CA ARG A 164 -13.07 13.71 -19.10
C ARG A 164 -12.93 13.28 -17.65
N LYS A 165 -13.95 12.72 -17.02
CA LYS A 165 -13.88 12.19 -15.65
C LYS A 165 -13.60 10.70 -15.69
N ILE A 166 -12.63 10.26 -14.92
CA ILE A 166 -12.25 8.85 -14.78
C ILE A 166 -12.47 8.38 -13.35
N PHE A 167 -12.73 7.09 -13.18
CA PHE A 167 -12.92 6.44 -11.89
C PHE A 167 -11.88 5.35 -11.71
N MET A 168 -11.50 5.06 -10.47
CA MET A 168 -10.47 4.06 -10.17
C MET A 168 -10.98 2.64 -10.41
N GLY A 169 -12.19 2.34 -9.95
CA GLY A 169 -12.80 1.02 -10.01
C GLY A 169 -12.03 -0.06 -9.26
N ASP A 170 -12.49 -1.28 -9.36
CA ASP A 170 -11.81 -2.42 -8.76
C ASP A 170 -10.50 -2.75 -9.48
N THR A 171 -10.42 -2.51 -10.79
CA THR A 171 -9.18 -2.63 -11.57
C THR A 171 -8.04 -1.81 -10.97
N GLY A 172 -8.27 -0.53 -10.72
CA GLY A 172 -7.25 0.38 -10.21
C GLY A 172 -6.93 0.12 -8.75
N SER A 173 -7.94 0.00 -7.90
CA SER A 173 -7.77 -0.10 -6.45
C SER A 173 -7.10 -1.42 -6.03
N LEU A 174 -7.45 -2.56 -6.65
CA LEU A 174 -6.81 -3.85 -6.37
C LEU A 174 -5.35 -3.87 -6.85
N THR A 175 -5.10 -3.34 -8.05
CA THR A 175 -3.75 -3.28 -8.64
C THR A 175 -2.81 -2.40 -7.81
N ILE A 176 -3.25 -1.20 -7.44
CA ILE A 176 -2.45 -0.27 -6.64
C ILE A 176 -2.32 -0.77 -5.20
N GLY A 177 -3.38 -1.36 -4.64
CA GLY A 177 -3.33 -2.01 -3.33
C GLY A 177 -2.25 -3.09 -3.26
N MET A 178 -2.13 -3.92 -4.30
CA MET A 178 -1.07 -4.94 -4.40
C MET A 178 0.32 -4.32 -4.53
N MET A 179 0.48 -3.26 -5.34
CA MET A 179 1.75 -2.55 -5.50
C MET A 179 2.21 -1.96 -4.17
N LEU A 180 1.33 -1.25 -3.44
CA LEU A 180 1.65 -0.66 -2.14
C LEU A 180 1.95 -1.74 -1.09
N CYS A 181 1.22 -2.86 -1.11
CA CYS A 181 1.49 -3.99 -0.23
C CYS A 181 2.88 -4.58 -0.50
N PHE A 182 3.24 -4.80 -1.77
CA PHE A 182 4.57 -5.28 -2.15
C PHE A 182 5.68 -4.34 -1.67
N LEU A 183 5.53 -3.03 -1.92
CA LEU A 183 6.51 -2.03 -1.48
C LEU A 183 6.62 -1.97 0.04
N SER A 184 5.51 -2.05 0.78
CA SER A 184 5.54 -2.08 2.25
C SER A 184 6.25 -3.32 2.79
N LEU A 185 5.96 -4.51 2.24
CA LEU A 185 6.63 -5.74 2.64
C LEU A 185 8.13 -5.71 2.32
N LYS A 186 8.52 -5.21 1.15
CA LYS A 186 9.94 -5.07 0.79
C LYS A 186 10.64 -4.08 1.71
N LEU A 187 9.99 -2.99 2.11
CA LEU A 187 10.58 -2.03 3.04
C LEU A 187 10.83 -2.65 4.42
N THR A 188 9.92 -3.53 4.91
CA THR A 188 10.17 -4.27 6.16
C THR A 188 11.36 -5.23 6.05
N MET A 189 11.65 -5.74 4.84
CA MET A 189 12.74 -6.71 4.62
C MET A 189 14.09 -6.04 4.37
N CYS A 190 14.12 -4.78 3.93
CA CYS A 190 15.36 -4.06 3.62
C CYS A 190 16.25 -3.82 4.85
N GLY A 191 15.83 -4.19 6.06
CA GLY A 191 16.59 -4.02 7.29
C GLY A 191 17.20 -2.62 7.37
N LEU A 192 16.68 -1.75 8.20
CA LEU A 192 17.40 -0.50 8.49
C LEU A 192 18.63 -0.91 9.30
N ASP A 193 19.85 -0.68 8.76
CA ASP A 193 21.09 -0.88 9.51
C ASP A 193 21.02 -0.14 10.85
N ASP A 194 21.62 -0.71 11.89
CA ASP A 194 21.72 -0.10 13.22
C ASP A 194 22.27 1.35 13.20
N ASN A 195 22.91 1.74 12.09
CA ASN A 195 23.43 3.09 11.84
C ASN A 195 22.38 4.14 11.39
N THR A 196 21.17 3.72 11.00
CA THR A 196 20.12 4.67 10.55
C THR A 196 19.25 5.19 11.69
N GLY A 197 19.65 4.92 12.95
CA GLY A 197 18.97 5.38 14.17
C GLY A 197 17.55 4.81 14.24
N ASN A 198 17.41 3.85 15.04
CA ASN A 198 16.27 3.32 15.81
C ASN A 198 14.81 3.46 15.23
N VAL A 199 14.61 3.52 13.92
CA VAL A 199 13.27 3.52 13.34
C VAL A 199 12.83 2.09 13.04
N HIS A 200 11.80 1.60 13.74
CA HIS A 200 11.24 0.28 13.47
C HIS A 200 10.80 0.11 12.02
N PRO A 201 11.44 -0.77 11.23
CA PRO A 201 11.17 -0.92 9.80
C PRO A 201 9.69 -1.20 9.51
N MET A 202 9.04 -1.96 10.40
CA MET A 202 7.63 -2.31 10.25
C MET A 202 6.70 -1.10 10.40
N VAL A 203 6.94 -0.21 11.39
CA VAL A 203 6.14 0.98 11.59
C VAL A 203 6.35 1.95 10.42
N LEU A 204 7.60 2.11 9.98
CA LEU A 204 7.92 2.92 8.81
C LEU A 204 7.20 2.41 7.56
N ALA A 205 7.26 1.10 7.31
CA ALA A 205 6.67 0.48 6.14
C ALA A 205 5.14 0.61 6.07
N PHE A 206 4.45 0.54 7.20
CA PHE A 206 2.98 0.58 7.22
C PHE A 206 2.38 1.95 7.56
N SER A 207 3.20 2.94 7.97
CA SER A 207 2.72 4.29 8.32
C SER A 207 1.91 4.98 7.20
N PRO A 208 2.27 4.91 5.91
CA PRO A 208 1.47 5.53 4.84
C PRO A 208 0.11 4.87 4.63
N LEU A 209 -0.03 3.61 5.05
CA LEU A 209 -1.24 2.80 4.91
C LEU A 209 -2.10 2.82 6.18
N LEU A 210 -1.69 3.57 7.22
CA LEU A 210 -2.35 3.57 8.52
C LEU A 210 -3.82 4.00 8.42
N VAL A 211 -4.10 5.08 7.69
CA VAL A 211 -5.47 5.63 7.58
C VAL A 211 -6.44 4.64 6.92
N PRO A 212 -6.18 4.09 5.72
CA PRO A 212 -7.06 3.09 5.13
C PRO A 212 -7.18 1.83 5.99
N CYS A 213 -6.07 1.36 6.59
CA CYS A 213 -6.08 0.18 7.45
C CYS A 213 -6.90 0.38 8.73
N CYS A 214 -6.72 1.51 9.43
CA CYS A 214 -7.49 1.83 10.63
C CYS A 214 -8.98 1.99 10.33
N ASP A 215 -9.35 2.56 9.19
CA ASP A 215 -10.76 2.69 8.83
C ASP A 215 -11.44 1.33 8.64
N VAL A 216 -10.78 0.38 7.99
CA VAL A 216 -11.30 -1.00 7.82
C VAL A 216 -11.43 -1.70 9.17
N VAL A 217 -10.41 -1.65 10.02
CA VAL A 217 -10.47 -2.24 11.38
C VAL A 217 -11.62 -1.64 12.17
N ARG A 218 -11.78 -0.33 12.14
CA ARG A 218 -12.86 0.38 12.83
C ARG A 218 -14.25 -0.10 12.36
N VAL A 219 -14.46 -0.20 11.05
CA VAL A 219 -15.73 -0.66 10.47
C VAL A 219 -15.97 -2.12 10.81
N TYR A 220 -14.96 -2.97 10.72
CA TYR A 220 -15.02 -4.37 11.11
C TYR A 220 -15.46 -4.53 12.58
N LEU A 221 -14.78 -3.87 13.52
CA LEU A 221 -15.09 -3.92 14.95
C LEU A 221 -16.50 -3.37 15.24
N HIS A 222 -16.89 -2.29 14.58
CA HIS A 222 -18.25 -1.74 14.73
C HIS A 222 -19.32 -2.76 14.31
N ARG A 223 -19.09 -3.52 13.24
CA ARG A 223 -20.01 -4.55 12.77
C ARG A 223 -20.09 -5.74 13.71
N VAL A 224 -18.94 -6.26 14.13
CA VAL A 224 -18.87 -7.37 15.08
C VAL A 224 -19.60 -7.01 16.39
N ARG A 225 -19.37 -5.81 16.93
CA ARG A 225 -20.06 -5.33 18.15
C ARG A 225 -21.59 -5.24 18.00
N ASN A 226 -22.08 -5.00 16.77
CA ASN A 226 -23.51 -4.91 16.48
C ASN A 226 -24.10 -6.24 15.97
N GLY A 227 -23.38 -7.36 16.07
CA GLY A 227 -23.85 -8.68 15.62
C GLY A 227 -24.08 -8.79 14.11
N LYS A 228 -23.49 -7.89 13.31
CA LYS A 228 -23.62 -7.88 11.84
C LYS A 228 -22.46 -8.62 11.19
N ASN A 229 -22.71 -9.23 10.02
CA ASN A 229 -21.66 -9.87 9.26
C ASN A 229 -20.61 -8.85 8.80
N PRO A 230 -19.33 -8.97 9.22
CA PRO A 230 -18.29 -7.99 8.92
C PRO A 230 -17.85 -7.95 7.45
N PHE A 231 -18.16 -8.99 6.66
CA PHE A 231 -17.74 -9.11 5.26
C PHE A 231 -18.75 -8.57 4.25
N LEU A 232 -19.88 -8.04 4.71
CA LEU A 232 -20.85 -7.41 3.81
C LEU A 232 -20.51 -5.93 3.58
N PRO A 233 -20.88 -5.31 2.44
CA PRO A 233 -20.69 -3.89 2.18
C PRO A 233 -21.29 -3.01 3.29
N ASP A 234 -20.60 -1.92 3.67
CA ASP A 234 -21.03 -0.99 4.71
C ASP A 234 -20.87 0.47 4.27
N LYS A 235 -21.74 1.34 4.79
CA LYS A 235 -21.69 2.79 4.61
C LYS A 235 -21.14 3.51 5.86
N ASN A 236 -20.36 2.83 6.71
CA ASN A 236 -19.81 3.37 7.95
C ASN A 236 -18.33 3.79 7.84
N HIS A 237 -17.74 3.76 6.64
CA HIS A 237 -16.38 4.25 6.43
C HIS A 237 -16.25 5.72 6.81
N ILE A 238 -15.01 6.17 7.14
CA ILE A 238 -14.76 7.53 7.64
C ILE A 238 -15.29 8.61 6.68
N HIS A 239 -15.13 8.41 5.38
CA HIS A 239 -15.63 9.33 4.38
C HIS A 239 -17.16 9.46 4.40
N HIS A 240 -17.89 8.36 4.59
CA HIS A 240 -19.35 8.39 4.72
C HIS A 240 -19.81 9.15 5.98
N LYS A 241 -19.09 9.01 7.10
CA LYS A 241 -19.41 9.75 8.33
C LYS A 241 -19.19 11.25 8.18
N LEU A 242 -18.09 11.66 7.54
CA LEU A 242 -17.83 13.08 7.28
C LEU A 242 -18.86 13.69 6.31
N LEU A 243 -19.26 12.94 5.28
CA LEU A 243 -20.35 13.36 4.38
C LEU A 243 -21.70 13.49 5.12
N ALA A 244 -22.00 12.57 6.03
CA ALA A 244 -23.21 12.63 6.85
C ALA A 244 -23.25 13.84 7.81
N LEU A 245 -22.09 14.40 8.18
CA LEU A 245 -21.96 15.66 8.91
C LEU A 245 -22.18 16.91 8.02
N GLY A 246 -22.50 16.73 6.73
CA GLY A 246 -22.71 17.82 5.79
C GLY A 246 -21.44 18.38 5.15
N ILE A 247 -20.28 17.76 5.38
CA ILE A 247 -19.02 18.18 4.78
C ILE A 247 -19.02 17.79 3.29
N LYS A 248 -18.66 18.73 2.41
CA LYS A 248 -18.58 18.46 0.96
C LYS A 248 -17.53 17.40 0.64
N GLN A 249 -17.78 16.57 -0.36
CA GLN A 249 -16.90 15.47 -0.80
C GLN A 249 -15.43 15.89 -0.95
N ARG A 250 -15.17 17.03 -1.58
CA ARG A 250 -13.81 17.56 -1.77
C ARG A 250 -13.13 17.91 -0.44
N ASN A 251 -13.85 18.51 0.50
CA ASN A 251 -13.29 18.85 1.82
C ASN A 251 -13.03 17.59 2.63
N THR A 252 -13.93 16.59 2.56
CA THR A 252 -13.75 15.26 3.17
C THR A 252 -12.46 14.61 2.68
N MET A 253 -12.22 14.61 1.37
CA MET A 253 -10.99 14.08 0.77
C MET A 253 -9.77 14.83 1.29
N ILE A 254 -9.78 16.18 1.25
CA ILE A 254 -8.65 17.01 1.74
C ILE A 254 -8.35 16.70 3.21
N ILE A 255 -9.36 16.63 4.08
CA ILE A 255 -9.18 16.35 5.51
C ILE A 255 -8.49 14.99 5.70
N ILE A 256 -9.01 13.93 5.09
CA ILE A 256 -8.48 12.57 5.28
C ILE A 256 -7.05 12.45 4.73
N VAL A 257 -6.79 13.02 3.54
CA VAL A 257 -5.46 13.02 2.91
C VAL A 257 -4.47 13.82 3.75
N SER A 258 -4.87 14.99 4.28
CA SER A 258 -4.01 15.82 5.14
C SER A 258 -3.68 15.10 6.46
N VAL A 259 -4.65 14.44 7.08
CA VAL A 259 -4.43 13.62 8.28
C VAL A 259 -3.41 12.52 7.99
N SER A 260 -3.55 11.78 6.88
CA SER A 260 -2.59 10.76 6.49
C SER A 260 -1.19 11.32 6.29
N THR A 261 -1.07 12.48 5.63
CA THR A 261 0.23 13.14 5.39
C THR A 261 0.91 13.55 6.71
N ILE A 262 0.15 14.00 7.71
CA ILE A 262 0.70 14.40 9.01
C ILE A 262 1.14 13.18 9.82
N PHE A 263 0.43 12.06 9.72
CA PHE A 263 0.79 10.84 10.47
C PHE A 263 2.14 10.25 10.04
N ILE A 264 2.54 10.38 8.78
CA ILE A 264 3.80 9.82 8.27
C ILE A 264 5.03 10.39 9.00
N PRO A 265 5.28 11.72 9.03
CA PRO A 265 6.43 12.28 9.75
C PRO A 265 6.31 12.14 11.27
N VAL A 266 5.10 12.16 11.84
CA VAL A 266 4.88 11.94 13.27
C VAL A 266 5.31 10.52 13.67
N SER A 267 4.96 9.52 12.89
CA SER A 267 5.42 8.14 13.12
C SER A 267 6.94 8.02 13.08
N TYR A 268 7.59 8.80 12.21
CA TYR A 268 9.05 8.84 12.11
C TYR A 268 9.70 9.53 13.31
N THR A 269 9.18 10.68 13.76
CA THR A 269 9.78 11.50 14.82
C THR A 269 9.52 10.95 16.22
N HIS A 270 8.32 10.43 16.50
CA HIS A 270 8.01 9.87 17.83
C HIS A 270 8.79 8.60 18.13
N LEU A 271 9.06 7.76 17.14
CA LEU A 271 9.90 6.58 17.33
C LEU A 271 11.34 6.95 17.67
N ARG A 272 11.86 8.03 17.08
CA ARG A 272 13.21 8.53 17.36
C ARG A 272 13.35 9.18 18.76
N ALA A 273 12.28 9.77 19.29
CA ALA A 273 12.30 10.44 20.59
C ALA A 273 12.26 9.45 21.77
N HIS A 274 11.49 8.35 21.66
CA HIS A 274 11.38 7.37 22.74
C HIS A 274 12.65 6.57 23.04
N GLU A 275 13.59 6.52 22.11
CA GLU A 275 14.83 5.77 22.25
C GLU A 275 15.95 6.61 22.83
N THR A 276 15.95 7.92 22.58
CA THR A 276 16.88 8.84 23.28
C THR A 276 16.58 8.99 24.77
N GLU A 277 15.36 8.68 25.23
CA GLU A 277 15.03 8.64 26.67
C GLU A 277 15.35 7.29 27.34
N ALA A 278 15.44 6.21 26.56
CA ALA A 278 15.79 4.87 27.10
C ALA A 278 17.30 4.66 27.25
N ASP A 279 18.12 5.49 26.59
CA ASP A 279 19.60 5.45 26.65
C ASP A 279 20.19 6.46 27.67
N LEU A 280 19.37 7.18 28.43
CA LEU A 280 19.73 8.05 29.55
C LEU A 280 19.40 7.41 30.90
#